data_0c9fbfa90a974c80f25417dbec19997f
#
_entry.id   0c9fbfa90a974c80f25417dbec19997f
#
_cell.length_a   1.000
_cell.length_b   1.000
_cell.length_c   1.000
_cell.angle_alpha   90.00
_cell.angle_beta   90.00
_cell.angle_gamma   90.00
#
_symmetry.space_group_name_H-M   'P 1'
#
loop_
_entity.id
_entity.type
_entity.pdbx_description
1 polymer ?
#
loop_
_entity_poly.entity_id
_entity_poly.type
_entity_poly.pdbx_seq_one_letter_code
_entity_poly.pdbx_strand_id
1 'polypeptide(L)'
;MKYIILVFMGLWFVSCDTVKNDERWVTDTIEDIDGNIYNTIKIGSQWWMAENLRVTRYNNGDSLLNFARGTFEFIGDSLGAYTSFGSDNVIVERFGLLYNWLAVDDPRGLCPVGWRVPSDEDWMVLERNVLDIKRRELELTGWRGTGAGRLKENDTLSWRHPNVGANNTSGFTARAGGYAVGISYNHLYSIGYWWTSTVHREEELPIRHKTAYNRELNFYNDRMSRFYKFTFTAMSVRCIKDE
;
A
#
# COMPACT_ATOMS: atom_id res chain seq x y z
N MET A 1 -75.74 2.38 -5.65
CA MET A 1 -74.45 2.97 -6.01
C MET A 1 -73.38 2.09 -5.40
N LYS A 2 -72.65 1.33 -6.23
CA LYS A 2 -71.51 0.48 -5.80
C LYS A 2 -70.22 1.21 -6.14
N TYR A 3 -69.44 1.53 -5.12
CA TYR A 3 -68.09 2.11 -5.34
C TYR A 3 -67.10 0.99 -5.53
N ILE A 4 -66.39 1.03 -6.67
CA ILE A 4 -65.23 0.17 -6.98
C ILE A 4 -63.98 0.91 -6.53
N ILE A 5 -63.27 0.33 -5.55
CA ILE A 5 -61.96 0.82 -5.10
C ILE A 5 -60.90 0.13 -5.99
N LEU A 6 -60.22 0.91 -6.82
CA LEU A 6 -59.04 0.48 -7.57
C LEU A 6 -57.82 0.62 -6.69
N VAL A 7 -57.21 -0.50 -6.30
CA VAL A 7 -55.92 -0.53 -5.60
C VAL A 7 -54.81 -0.52 -6.67
N PHE A 8 -54.10 0.58 -6.72
CA PHE A 8 -52.86 0.67 -7.53
C PHE A 8 -51.70 -0.03 -6.77
N MET A 9 -51.30 -1.21 -7.22
CA MET A 9 -50.04 -1.85 -6.80
C MET A 9 -48.90 -1.18 -7.55
N GLY A 10 -48.16 -0.30 -6.90
CA GLY A 10 -46.93 0.27 -7.39
C GLY A 10 -45.83 -0.79 -7.40
N LEU A 11 -45.38 -1.19 -8.59
CA LEU A 11 -44.18 -1.99 -8.78
C LEU A 11 -42.95 -1.09 -8.53
N TRP A 12 -42.25 -1.30 -7.42
CA TRP A 12 -40.95 -0.73 -7.17
C TRP A 12 -39.93 -1.56 -7.97
N PHE A 13 -39.41 -0.99 -9.06
CA PHE A 13 -38.24 -1.51 -9.72
C PHE A 13 -37.02 -1.13 -8.87
N VAL A 14 -36.45 -2.11 -8.16
CA VAL A 14 -35.13 -1.98 -7.59
C VAL A 14 -34.17 -2.01 -8.79
N SER A 15 -33.66 -0.85 -9.15
CA SER A 15 -32.55 -0.74 -10.11
C SER A 15 -31.33 -1.36 -9.41
N CYS A 16 -30.95 -2.55 -9.86
CA CYS A 16 -29.65 -3.12 -9.55
C CYS A 16 -28.63 -2.33 -10.37
N ASP A 17 -28.01 -1.33 -9.76
CA ASP A 17 -26.86 -0.67 -10.37
C ASP A 17 -25.76 -1.72 -10.54
N THR A 18 -25.67 -2.24 -11.78
CA THR A 18 -24.52 -3.05 -12.19
C THR A 18 -23.29 -2.17 -12.08
N VAL A 19 -22.45 -2.46 -11.08
CA VAL A 19 -21.09 -1.92 -11.02
C VAL A 19 -20.46 -2.21 -12.36
N LYS A 20 -20.26 -1.18 -13.17
CA LYS A 20 -19.50 -1.30 -14.43
C LYS A 20 -18.08 -1.64 -14.03
N ASN A 21 -17.71 -2.92 -14.12
CA ASN A 21 -16.31 -3.32 -14.12
C ASN A 21 -15.64 -2.53 -15.24
N ASP A 22 -14.68 -1.70 -14.90
CA ASP A 22 -13.88 -0.98 -15.88
C ASP A 22 -13.01 -2.03 -16.59
N GLU A 23 -13.41 -2.44 -17.79
CA GLU A 23 -12.77 -3.51 -18.59
C GLU A 23 -11.27 -3.26 -18.87
N ARG A 24 -10.76 -2.09 -18.47
CA ARG A 24 -9.34 -1.71 -18.63
C ARG A 24 -8.40 -2.52 -17.76
N TRP A 25 -8.88 -3.12 -16.67
CA TRP A 25 -8.03 -3.79 -15.67
C TRP A 25 -8.42 -5.26 -15.51
N VAL A 26 -7.41 -6.13 -15.42
CA VAL A 26 -7.59 -7.50 -14.94
C VAL A 26 -7.45 -7.47 -13.42
N THR A 27 -8.55 -7.72 -12.71
CA THR A 27 -8.65 -7.63 -11.25
C THR A 27 -9.07 -8.95 -10.64
N ASP A 28 -8.70 -9.15 -9.36
CA ASP A 28 -9.12 -10.27 -8.51
C ASP A 28 -9.13 -9.77 -7.05
N THR A 29 -9.35 -10.64 -6.09
CA THR A 29 -9.26 -10.34 -4.66
C THR A 29 -8.40 -11.37 -3.93
N ILE A 30 -7.82 -10.97 -2.79
CA ILE A 30 -7.08 -11.82 -1.88
C ILE A 30 -7.47 -11.52 -0.44
N GLU A 31 -7.54 -12.55 0.40
CA GLU A 31 -7.83 -12.46 1.83
C GLU A 31 -6.57 -12.77 2.64
N ASP A 32 -6.31 -11.99 3.69
CA ASP A 32 -5.25 -12.26 4.66
C ASP A 32 -5.74 -13.11 5.84
N ILE A 33 -4.82 -13.48 6.74
CA ILE A 33 -5.12 -14.32 7.92
C ILE A 33 -6.08 -13.65 8.93
N ASP A 34 -6.22 -12.33 8.88
CA ASP A 34 -7.17 -11.58 9.72
C ASP A 34 -8.57 -11.49 9.10
N GLY A 35 -8.76 -12.02 7.88
CA GLY A 35 -10.00 -11.92 7.12
C GLY A 35 -10.18 -10.59 6.38
N ASN A 36 -9.12 -9.80 6.24
CA ASN A 36 -9.18 -8.60 5.42
C ASN A 36 -9.14 -8.96 3.95
N ILE A 37 -10.06 -8.43 3.15
CA ILE A 37 -10.11 -8.61 1.70
C ILE A 37 -9.47 -7.39 1.03
N TYR A 38 -8.63 -7.66 0.04
CA TYR A 38 -7.92 -6.66 -0.77
C TYR A 38 -8.21 -6.88 -2.25
N ASN A 39 -8.49 -5.81 -2.97
CA ASN A 39 -8.49 -5.85 -4.43
C ASN A 39 -7.07 -6.04 -4.95
N THR A 40 -6.94 -6.76 -6.05
CA THR A 40 -5.68 -6.98 -6.74
C THR A 40 -5.78 -6.56 -8.20
N ILE A 41 -4.64 -6.22 -8.80
CA ILE A 41 -4.55 -5.69 -10.16
C ILE A 41 -3.36 -6.31 -10.88
N LYS A 42 -3.55 -6.70 -12.13
CA LYS A 42 -2.46 -7.14 -12.99
C LYS A 42 -1.85 -5.96 -13.75
N ILE A 43 -0.56 -5.72 -13.53
CA ILE A 43 0.22 -4.67 -14.20
C ILE A 43 1.41 -5.32 -14.91
N GLY A 44 1.41 -5.31 -16.24
CA GLY A 44 2.37 -6.12 -17.02
C GLY A 44 2.20 -7.61 -16.73
N SER A 45 3.27 -8.28 -16.30
CA SER A 45 3.23 -9.70 -15.89
C SER A 45 2.91 -9.89 -14.39
N GLN A 46 2.93 -8.82 -13.58
CA GLN A 46 2.84 -8.89 -12.13
C GLN A 46 1.42 -8.69 -11.61
N TRP A 47 1.04 -9.44 -10.55
CA TRP A 47 -0.16 -9.19 -9.78
C TRP A 47 0.19 -8.45 -8.49
N TRP A 48 -0.42 -7.30 -8.26
CA TRP A 48 -0.22 -6.43 -7.11
C TRP A 48 -1.50 -6.27 -6.31
N MET A 49 -1.40 -6.11 -4.99
CA MET A 49 -2.51 -5.56 -4.23
C MET A 49 -2.78 -4.12 -4.69
N ALA A 50 -4.05 -3.73 -4.81
CA ALA A 50 -4.45 -2.36 -5.11
C ALA A 50 -4.64 -1.51 -3.83
N GLU A 51 -4.41 -2.10 -2.67
CA GLU A 51 -4.53 -1.50 -1.34
C GLU A 51 -3.30 -1.81 -0.48
N ASN A 52 -3.05 -0.96 0.52
CA ASN A 52 -1.99 -1.21 1.49
C ASN A 52 -2.42 -2.29 2.49
N LEU A 53 -1.48 -3.12 2.91
CA LEU A 53 -1.70 -4.19 3.87
C LEU A 53 -2.16 -3.64 5.24
N ARG A 54 -3.07 -4.39 5.92
CA ARG A 54 -3.57 -4.04 7.26
C ARG A 54 -3.65 -5.23 8.22
N VAL A 55 -2.87 -6.28 7.94
CA VAL A 55 -2.77 -7.49 8.76
C VAL A 55 -2.09 -7.21 10.10
N THR A 56 -2.52 -7.89 11.14
CA THR A 56 -1.97 -7.77 12.51
C THR A 56 -1.28 -9.03 12.99
N ARG A 57 -1.25 -10.07 12.14
CA ARG A 57 -0.63 -11.37 12.41
C ARG A 57 0.26 -11.81 11.24
N TYR A 58 1.24 -12.63 11.56
CA TYR A 58 1.99 -13.39 10.57
C TYR A 58 1.17 -14.58 10.05
N ASN A 59 1.57 -15.17 8.92
CA ASN A 59 0.86 -16.30 8.29
C ASN A 59 0.76 -17.56 9.17
N ASN A 60 1.61 -17.71 10.18
CA ASN A 60 1.54 -18.80 11.15
C ASN A 60 0.56 -18.53 12.31
N GLY A 61 -0.09 -17.36 12.32
CA GLY A 61 -1.05 -16.94 13.34
C GLY A 61 -0.46 -16.15 14.51
N ASP A 62 0.88 -16.05 14.62
CA ASP A 62 1.53 -15.24 15.66
C ASP A 62 1.18 -13.75 15.49
N SER A 63 0.86 -13.09 16.60
CA SER A 63 0.55 -11.67 16.58
C SER A 63 1.79 -10.82 16.31
N LEU A 64 1.68 -9.83 15.45
CA LEU A 64 2.60 -8.72 15.35
C LEU A 64 2.48 -7.82 16.59
N LEU A 65 3.57 -7.19 16.96
CA LEU A 65 3.56 -6.22 18.05
C LEU A 65 2.86 -4.93 17.57
N ASN A 66 1.84 -4.49 18.31
CA ASN A 66 1.20 -3.20 18.07
C ASN A 66 1.93 -2.11 18.86
N PHE A 67 2.46 -1.10 18.18
CA PHE A 67 3.05 0.07 18.83
C PHE A 67 1.99 1.12 19.15
N ALA A 68 1.57 1.19 20.37
CA ALA A 68 0.91 2.38 20.85
C ALA A 68 1.90 3.58 20.84
N ARG A 69 1.39 4.79 20.60
CA ARG A 69 2.21 6.02 20.66
C ARG A 69 3.08 6.05 21.91
N GLY A 70 4.38 6.13 21.77
CA GLY A 70 5.34 6.30 22.86
C GLY A 70 6.25 5.11 23.17
N THR A 71 6.08 3.94 22.56
CA THR A 71 6.92 2.75 22.83
C THR A 71 7.88 2.38 21.71
N PHE A 72 7.89 3.13 20.61
CA PHE A 72 8.56 2.78 19.36
C PHE A 72 10.11 2.72 19.45
N GLU A 73 10.74 3.56 20.25
CA GLU A 73 12.22 3.65 20.30
C GLU A 73 12.89 2.40 20.88
N PHE A 74 12.22 1.67 21.77
CA PHE A 74 12.82 0.52 22.46
C PHE A 74 12.53 -0.84 21.81
N ILE A 75 11.46 -0.95 21.02
CA ILE A 75 10.97 -2.24 20.54
C ILE A 75 11.20 -2.40 19.02
N GLY A 76 11.19 -1.30 18.27
CA GLY A 76 11.36 -1.29 16.81
C GLY A 76 12.71 -1.80 16.31
N ASP A 77 13.69 -1.96 17.20
CA ASP A 77 15.03 -2.43 16.85
C ASP A 77 15.20 -3.96 16.93
N SER A 78 14.21 -4.70 17.46
CA SER A 78 14.38 -6.14 17.72
C SER A 78 13.21 -7.02 17.30
N LEU A 79 12.02 -6.48 17.10
CA LEU A 79 10.82 -7.24 16.78
C LEU A 79 10.04 -6.64 15.61
N GLY A 80 9.43 -7.53 14.80
CA GLY A 80 8.47 -7.11 13.78
C GLY A 80 7.22 -6.53 14.41
N ALA A 81 6.79 -5.36 13.90
CA ALA A 81 5.73 -4.60 14.52
C ALA A 81 4.99 -3.70 13.53
N TYR A 82 3.79 -3.25 13.94
CA TYR A 82 2.96 -2.32 13.17
C TYR A 82 2.44 -1.16 14.03
N THR A 83 2.01 -0.11 13.36
CA THR A 83 1.31 1.03 13.94
C THR A 83 0.32 1.65 12.92
N SER A 84 -0.45 2.66 13.34
CA SER A 84 -1.36 3.44 12.49
C SER A 84 -1.35 4.91 12.87
N PHE A 85 -1.83 5.80 11.98
CA PHE A 85 -2.05 7.22 12.28
C PHE A 85 -3.23 7.45 13.26
N GLY A 86 -3.20 6.83 14.43
CA GLY A 86 -4.27 6.87 15.43
C GLY A 86 -5.06 5.58 15.48
N SER A 87 -6.13 5.58 16.26
CA SER A 87 -7.01 4.42 16.49
C SER A 87 -8.27 4.44 15.61
N ASP A 88 -8.34 5.30 14.60
CA ASP A 88 -9.50 5.43 13.74
C ASP A 88 -9.48 4.34 12.65
N ASN A 89 -10.47 3.46 12.68
CA ASN A 89 -10.62 2.39 11.70
C ASN A 89 -10.76 2.92 10.27
N VAL A 90 -11.36 4.10 10.07
CA VAL A 90 -11.49 4.73 8.74
C VAL A 90 -10.11 5.02 8.15
N ILE A 91 -9.17 5.47 8.97
CA ILE A 91 -7.77 5.70 8.54
C ILE A 91 -7.09 4.38 8.19
N VAL A 92 -7.27 3.33 9.01
CA VAL A 92 -6.67 2.02 8.77
C VAL A 92 -7.25 1.37 7.51
N GLU A 93 -8.56 1.41 7.31
CA GLU A 93 -9.21 0.89 6.10
C GLU A 93 -8.71 1.60 4.84
N ARG A 94 -8.51 2.91 4.91
CA ARG A 94 -8.10 3.69 3.75
C ARG A 94 -6.61 3.60 3.44
N PHE A 95 -5.75 3.70 4.44
CA PHE A 95 -4.30 3.82 4.25
C PHE A 95 -3.53 2.56 4.60
N GLY A 96 -4.17 1.55 5.19
CA GLY A 96 -3.51 0.37 5.73
C GLY A 96 -2.76 0.66 7.03
N LEU A 97 -1.98 -0.32 7.49
CA LEU A 97 -1.07 -0.19 8.61
C LEU A 97 0.34 0.17 8.15
N LEU A 98 1.14 0.66 9.07
CA LEU A 98 2.55 0.95 8.87
C LEU A 98 3.37 -0.11 9.61
N TYR A 99 4.30 -0.75 8.94
CA TYR A 99 5.13 -1.84 9.45
C TYR A 99 6.59 -1.42 9.50
N ASN A 100 7.33 -1.81 10.55
CA ASN A 100 8.78 -1.72 10.52
C ASN A 100 9.35 -2.81 9.57
N TRP A 101 10.59 -2.65 9.14
CA TRP A 101 11.17 -3.57 8.17
C TRP A 101 11.44 -4.97 8.77
N LEU A 102 11.55 -5.10 10.09
CA LEU A 102 11.67 -6.40 10.76
C LEU A 102 10.41 -7.26 10.61
N ALA A 103 9.23 -6.64 10.48
CA ALA A 103 8.01 -7.36 10.12
C ALA A 103 8.03 -7.82 8.65
N VAL A 104 8.66 -7.03 7.76
CA VAL A 104 8.80 -7.35 6.33
C VAL A 104 9.72 -8.54 6.10
N ASP A 105 10.84 -8.62 6.84
CA ASP A 105 11.90 -9.63 6.71
C ASP A 105 11.65 -10.89 7.55
N ASP A 106 10.55 -10.94 8.29
CA ASP A 106 10.25 -12.07 9.19
C ASP A 106 9.87 -13.32 8.39
N PRO A 107 10.56 -14.47 8.63
CA PRO A 107 10.32 -15.70 7.88
C PRO A 107 8.91 -16.30 8.08
N ARG A 108 8.17 -15.87 9.10
CA ARG A 108 6.77 -16.27 9.32
C ARG A 108 5.83 -15.72 8.25
N GLY A 109 6.29 -14.75 7.45
CA GLY A 109 5.55 -14.15 6.33
C GLY A 109 4.48 -13.13 6.75
N LEU A 110 4.56 -11.94 6.18
CA LEU A 110 3.63 -10.84 6.45
C LEU A 110 2.47 -10.79 5.44
N CYS A 111 2.74 -11.08 4.17
CA CYS A 111 1.75 -11.08 3.10
C CYS A 111 0.89 -12.35 3.12
N PRO A 112 -0.34 -12.34 2.56
CA PRO A 112 -1.17 -13.53 2.41
C PRO A 112 -0.42 -14.70 1.76
N VAL A 113 -0.84 -15.93 2.03
CA VAL A 113 -0.22 -17.13 1.44
C VAL A 113 -0.25 -17.08 -0.10
N GLY A 114 0.89 -17.35 -0.74
CA GLY A 114 1.08 -17.21 -2.19
C GLY A 114 1.37 -15.76 -2.64
N TRP A 115 1.62 -14.87 -1.66
CA TRP A 115 2.02 -13.49 -1.87
C TRP A 115 3.20 -13.14 -0.97
N ARG A 116 4.02 -12.19 -1.39
CA ARG A 116 5.20 -11.73 -0.67
C ARG A 116 5.34 -10.21 -0.71
N VAL A 117 6.16 -9.67 0.16
CA VAL A 117 6.59 -8.27 0.05
C VAL A 117 7.49 -8.14 -1.18
N PRO A 118 7.23 -7.18 -2.09
CA PRO A 118 8.00 -7.03 -3.32
C PRO A 118 9.46 -6.66 -3.03
N SER A 119 10.36 -7.22 -3.81
CA SER A 119 11.76 -6.84 -3.83
C SER A 119 11.96 -5.48 -4.54
N ASP A 120 13.16 -4.93 -4.45
CA ASP A 120 13.55 -3.74 -5.20
C ASP A 120 13.44 -3.95 -6.73
N GLU A 121 13.77 -5.17 -7.21
CA GLU A 121 13.62 -5.54 -8.63
C GLU A 121 12.14 -5.63 -9.06
N ASP A 122 11.25 -6.17 -8.22
CA ASP A 122 9.81 -6.20 -8.53
C ASP A 122 9.26 -4.80 -8.75
N TRP A 123 9.66 -3.85 -7.91
CA TRP A 123 9.31 -2.44 -8.08
C TRP A 123 9.90 -1.86 -9.37
N MET A 124 11.14 -2.20 -9.73
CA MET A 124 11.73 -1.77 -11.01
C MET A 124 10.97 -2.35 -12.21
N VAL A 125 10.43 -3.58 -12.12
CA VAL A 125 9.55 -4.15 -13.15
C VAL A 125 8.25 -3.35 -13.25
N LEU A 126 7.60 -3.04 -12.13
CA LEU A 126 6.41 -2.18 -12.11
C LEU A 126 6.69 -0.82 -12.74
N GLU A 127 7.79 -0.18 -12.35
CA GLU A 127 8.20 1.13 -12.87
C GLU A 127 8.40 1.11 -14.38
N ARG A 128 9.03 0.08 -14.94
CA ARG A 128 9.19 -0.08 -16.40
C ARG A 128 7.85 -0.19 -17.16
N ASN A 129 6.84 -0.76 -16.52
CA ASN A 129 5.51 -0.91 -17.13
C ASN A 129 4.66 0.35 -17.06
N VAL A 130 4.91 1.22 -16.06
CA VAL A 130 4.00 2.34 -15.76
C VAL A 130 4.62 3.70 -16.03
N LEU A 131 5.93 3.88 -15.76
CA LEU A 131 6.61 5.16 -15.82
C LEU A 131 7.32 5.37 -17.16
N ASP A 132 7.46 6.62 -17.55
CA ASP A 132 8.37 7.04 -18.61
C ASP A 132 9.78 7.17 -18.00
N ILE A 133 10.50 6.03 -17.94
CA ILE A 133 11.81 5.90 -17.29
C ILE A 133 12.80 5.15 -18.18
N LYS A 134 14.04 5.64 -18.25
CA LYS A 134 15.11 4.94 -18.98
C LYS A 134 15.70 3.84 -18.11
N ARG A 135 16.10 2.71 -18.74
CA ARG A 135 16.69 1.56 -18.02
C ARG A 135 17.84 1.96 -17.08
N ARG A 136 18.71 2.88 -17.49
CA ARG A 136 19.84 3.38 -16.69
C ARG A 136 19.43 4.18 -15.46
N GLU A 137 18.18 4.62 -15.37
CA GLU A 137 17.66 5.44 -14.27
C GLU A 137 17.04 4.57 -13.18
N LEU A 138 16.72 3.30 -13.48
CA LEU A 138 16.02 2.40 -12.55
C LEU A 138 16.82 2.12 -11.27
N GLU A 139 18.14 2.05 -11.37
CA GLU A 139 19.02 1.78 -10.23
C GLU A 139 19.44 3.04 -9.45
N LEU A 140 19.16 4.23 -10.01
CA LEU A 140 19.48 5.48 -9.33
C LEU A 140 18.61 5.67 -8.09
N THR A 141 19.19 6.24 -7.05
CA THR A 141 18.46 6.71 -5.87
C THR A 141 17.88 8.10 -6.10
N GLY A 142 16.81 8.43 -5.39
CA GLY A 142 16.11 9.70 -5.49
C GLY A 142 14.94 9.68 -6.49
N TRP A 143 14.43 10.86 -6.82
CA TRP A 143 13.28 11.06 -7.71
C TRP A 143 13.67 10.83 -9.17
N ARG A 144 13.00 9.89 -9.83
CA ARG A 144 13.31 9.47 -11.19
C ARG A 144 12.07 9.18 -12.03
N GLY A 145 12.24 9.12 -13.35
CA GLY A 145 11.15 8.93 -14.31
C GLY A 145 10.10 10.03 -14.26
N THR A 146 9.04 9.88 -15.02
CA THR A 146 7.81 10.69 -15.01
C THR A 146 6.61 9.76 -15.23
N GLY A 147 5.38 10.27 -15.09
CA GLY A 147 4.17 9.46 -15.25
C GLY A 147 3.78 8.65 -14.01
N ALA A 148 4.38 8.92 -12.85
CA ALA A 148 4.05 8.24 -11.59
C ALA A 148 2.63 8.53 -11.09
N GLY A 149 1.97 9.56 -11.60
CA GLY A 149 0.56 9.82 -11.37
C GLY A 149 -0.37 8.71 -11.85
N ARG A 150 0.09 7.88 -12.80
CA ARG A 150 -0.62 6.66 -13.23
C ARG A 150 -0.79 5.63 -12.11
N LEU A 151 0.04 5.68 -11.07
CA LEU A 151 -0.05 4.84 -9.88
C LEU A 151 -0.93 5.45 -8.78
N LYS A 152 -1.07 6.78 -8.73
CA LYS A 152 -1.73 7.50 -7.63
C LYS A 152 -3.25 7.47 -7.76
N GLU A 153 -3.93 7.20 -6.65
CA GLU A 153 -5.39 7.38 -6.55
C GLU A 153 -5.75 8.84 -6.91
N ASN A 154 -6.73 8.99 -7.78
CA ASN A 154 -7.15 10.31 -8.26
C ASN A 154 -8.35 10.82 -7.44
N ASP A 155 -8.13 11.06 -6.16
CA ASP A 155 -9.13 11.64 -5.26
C ASP A 155 -8.50 12.68 -4.32
N THR A 156 -9.35 13.39 -3.58
CA THR A 156 -8.95 14.38 -2.58
C THR A 156 -8.91 13.81 -1.16
N LEU A 157 -9.26 12.55 -0.97
CA LEU A 157 -9.34 11.90 0.33
C LEU A 157 -8.04 11.18 0.71
N SER A 158 -7.23 10.81 -0.28
CA SER A 158 -5.95 10.10 -0.10
C SER A 158 -4.73 10.97 -0.34
N TRP A 159 -4.90 12.06 -1.10
CA TRP A 159 -3.82 12.96 -1.47
C TRP A 159 -4.25 14.41 -1.30
N ARG A 160 -3.37 15.22 -0.70
CA ARG A 160 -3.57 16.67 -0.69
C ARG A 160 -3.38 17.26 -2.09
N HIS A 161 -4.02 18.42 -2.33
CA HIS A 161 -3.83 19.18 -3.57
C HIS A 161 -2.37 19.65 -3.71
N PRO A 162 -1.80 19.67 -4.96
CA PRO A 162 -2.45 19.46 -6.27
C PRO A 162 -2.49 18.00 -6.76
N ASN A 163 -1.92 17.02 -6.08
CA ASN A 163 -1.80 15.62 -6.51
C ASN A 163 -1.37 15.50 -7.99
N VAL A 164 -0.23 16.10 -8.31
CA VAL A 164 0.26 16.32 -9.69
C VAL A 164 0.31 15.02 -10.49
N GLY A 165 -0.33 15.03 -11.66
CA GLY A 165 -0.35 13.91 -12.61
C GLY A 165 -1.24 12.72 -12.23
N ALA A 166 -1.91 12.73 -11.07
CA ALA A 166 -2.73 11.61 -10.60
C ALA A 166 -3.90 11.31 -11.53
N ASN A 167 -3.97 10.08 -12.03
CA ASN A 167 -5.05 9.60 -12.90
C ASN A 167 -5.36 8.11 -12.70
N ASN A 168 -4.57 7.39 -11.89
CA ASN A 168 -4.72 5.97 -11.55
C ASN A 168 -4.93 5.03 -12.76
N THR A 169 -4.39 5.35 -13.92
CA THR A 169 -4.60 4.54 -15.13
C THR A 169 -4.00 3.15 -15.05
N SER A 170 -3.08 2.90 -14.12
CA SER A 170 -2.54 1.56 -13.85
C SER A 170 -3.44 0.69 -12.97
N GLY A 171 -4.41 1.26 -12.25
CA GLY A 171 -5.21 0.58 -11.24
C GLY A 171 -4.45 0.27 -9.94
N PHE A 172 -3.20 0.71 -9.79
CA PHE A 172 -2.41 0.47 -8.59
C PHE A 172 -2.98 1.16 -7.34
N THR A 173 -3.66 2.27 -7.49
CA THR A 173 -4.40 2.99 -6.42
C THR A 173 -3.52 3.35 -5.22
N ALA A 174 -2.34 3.94 -5.48
CA ALA A 174 -1.42 4.38 -4.43
C ALA A 174 -2.06 5.49 -3.57
N ARG A 175 -1.93 5.35 -2.23
CA ARG A 175 -2.45 6.30 -1.23
C ARG A 175 -1.32 6.81 -0.35
N ALA A 176 -1.38 8.10 0.02
CA ALA A 176 -0.35 8.76 0.83
C ALA A 176 -0.47 8.42 2.32
N GLY A 177 -0.12 7.19 2.70
CA GLY A 177 -0.18 6.70 4.08
C GLY A 177 0.88 7.28 5.02
N GLY A 178 1.85 8.06 4.52
CA GLY A 178 2.92 8.59 5.35
C GLY A 178 3.86 7.52 5.91
N TYR A 179 4.56 7.89 6.99
CA TYR A 179 5.43 6.99 7.77
C TYR A 179 5.44 7.36 9.24
N ALA A 180 5.93 6.46 10.10
CA ALA A 180 6.16 6.73 11.52
C ALA A 180 7.59 6.39 11.93
N VAL A 181 8.16 7.21 12.83
CA VAL A 181 9.44 6.98 13.49
C VAL A 181 9.30 7.41 14.95
N GLY A 182 9.55 6.50 15.89
CA GLY A 182 9.30 6.76 17.29
C GLY A 182 7.85 7.19 17.52
N ILE A 183 7.66 8.30 18.22
CA ILE A 183 6.34 8.89 18.46
C ILE A 183 5.85 9.82 17.34
N SER A 184 6.66 10.01 16.29
CA SER A 184 6.40 10.99 15.23
C SER A 184 5.74 10.30 14.04
N TYR A 185 4.55 10.80 13.66
CA TYR A 185 3.80 10.40 12.48
C TYR A 185 3.85 11.52 11.45
N ASN A 186 4.28 11.21 10.24
CA ASN A 186 4.62 12.20 9.24
C ASN A 186 3.98 11.91 7.88
N HIS A 187 3.68 12.95 7.13
CA HIS A 187 3.37 12.97 5.70
C HIS A 187 2.06 12.28 5.30
N LEU A 188 1.13 11.96 6.23
CA LEU A 188 -0.21 11.51 5.85
C LEU A 188 -0.83 12.50 4.85
N TYR A 189 -1.52 12.01 3.83
CA TYR A 189 -2.06 12.75 2.68
C TYR A 189 -1.01 13.43 1.77
N SER A 190 0.28 13.39 2.11
CA SER A 190 1.32 14.11 1.37
C SER A 190 2.26 13.19 0.60
N ILE A 191 2.73 12.12 1.23
CA ILE A 191 3.68 11.18 0.64
C ILE A 191 3.27 9.77 1.02
N GLY A 192 3.20 8.88 0.03
CA GLY A 192 3.11 7.44 0.24
C GLY A 192 4.50 6.83 0.25
N TYR A 193 4.74 5.93 1.20
CA TYR A 193 5.99 5.20 1.37
C TYR A 193 5.69 3.70 1.40
N TRP A 194 6.45 2.91 0.64
CA TRP A 194 6.30 1.46 0.60
C TRP A 194 7.63 0.77 0.75
N TRP A 195 7.69 -0.17 1.67
CA TRP A 195 8.85 -1.05 1.83
C TRP A 195 9.08 -1.92 0.60
N THR A 196 10.35 -2.26 0.38
CA THR A 196 10.77 -3.45 -0.36
C THR A 196 11.33 -4.48 0.63
N SER A 197 11.39 -5.75 0.23
CA SER A 197 12.08 -6.79 0.99
C SER A 197 13.61 -6.78 0.83
N THR A 198 14.17 -5.82 0.07
CA THR A 198 15.59 -5.75 -0.25
C THR A 198 16.35 -4.84 0.72
N VAL A 199 17.35 -5.38 1.39
CA VAL A 199 18.31 -4.61 2.20
C VAL A 199 19.11 -3.66 1.30
N HIS A 200 19.37 -2.44 1.76
CA HIS A 200 20.19 -1.48 1.02
C HIS A 200 21.70 -1.74 1.18
N ARG A 201 22.13 -2.14 2.40
CA ARG A 201 23.51 -2.50 2.70
C ARG A 201 23.54 -3.78 3.53
N GLU A 202 24.31 -4.77 3.06
CA GLU A 202 24.49 -6.07 3.72
C GLU A 202 25.61 -6.08 4.77
N GLU A 203 26.26 -4.93 5.03
CA GLU A 203 27.31 -4.83 6.06
C GLU A 203 26.76 -5.24 7.42
N GLU A 204 27.61 -5.85 8.27
CA GLU A 204 27.32 -6.21 9.68
C GLU A 204 27.14 -4.96 10.54
N LEU A 205 26.13 -4.16 10.23
CA LEU A 205 25.76 -3.02 11.05
C LEU A 205 24.80 -3.46 12.18
N PRO A 206 24.87 -2.83 13.36
CA PRO A 206 23.82 -2.98 14.37
C PRO A 206 22.46 -2.74 13.74
N ILE A 207 21.43 -3.50 14.16
CA ILE A 207 20.06 -3.45 13.57
C ILE A 207 19.57 -2.02 13.39
N ARG A 208 19.80 -1.14 14.38
CA ARG A 208 19.43 0.28 14.32
C ARG A 208 20.09 1.09 13.20
N HIS A 209 21.14 0.58 12.56
CA HIS A 209 21.85 1.23 11.45
C HIS A 209 21.57 0.56 10.11
N LYS A 210 20.88 -0.58 10.11
CA LYS A 210 20.46 -1.24 8.88
C LYS A 210 19.45 -0.38 8.14
N THR A 211 19.55 -0.39 6.83
CA THR A 211 18.63 0.31 5.93
C THR A 211 18.11 -0.64 4.88
N ALA A 212 16.88 -0.44 4.46
CA ALA A 212 16.26 -1.18 3.37
C ALA A 212 15.68 -0.23 2.32
N TYR A 213 15.60 -0.70 1.07
CA TYR A 213 15.02 0.10 0.01
C TYR A 213 13.53 0.31 0.20
N ASN A 214 13.07 1.49 -0.22
CA ASN A 214 11.66 1.84 -0.25
C ASN A 214 11.32 2.59 -1.55
N ARG A 215 10.03 2.76 -1.80
CA ARG A 215 9.47 3.62 -2.84
C ARG A 215 8.66 4.75 -2.22
N GLU A 216 8.72 5.92 -2.90
CA GLU A 216 7.97 7.10 -2.46
C GLU A 216 7.24 7.74 -3.65
N LEU A 217 6.01 8.14 -3.41
CA LEU A 217 5.22 9.01 -4.29
C LEU A 217 4.78 10.23 -3.49
N ASN A 218 4.77 11.41 -4.09
CA ASN A 218 4.33 12.61 -3.40
C ASN A 218 3.22 13.35 -4.17
N PHE A 219 2.58 14.30 -3.49
CA PHE A 219 1.47 15.07 -4.05
C PHE A 219 1.89 16.18 -5.02
N TYR A 220 3.14 16.64 -4.97
CA TYR A 220 3.61 17.85 -5.68
C TYR A 220 4.41 17.56 -6.95
N ASN A 221 4.69 16.29 -7.29
CA ASN A 221 5.34 15.93 -8.55
C ASN A 221 4.79 14.63 -9.14
N ASP A 222 5.18 14.34 -10.39
CA ASP A 222 4.78 13.16 -11.16
C ASP A 222 5.96 12.20 -11.36
N ARG A 223 6.73 11.96 -10.30
CA ARG A 223 7.93 11.12 -10.28
C ARG A 223 7.84 10.11 -9.15
N MET A 224 8.56 8.99 -9.28
CA MET A 224 8.74 8.02 -8.19
C MET A 224 10.15 8.16 -7.62
N SER A 225 10.28 8.04 -6.30
CA SER A 225 11.57 7.95 -5.63
C SER A 225 11.89 6.50 -5.29
N ARG A 226 13.11 6.07 -5.57
CA ARG A 226 13.76 4.91 -4.97
C ARG A 226 14.75 5.43 -3.94
N PHE A 227 14.52 5.11 -2.68
CA PHE A 227 15.38 5.55 -1.59
C PHE A 227 15.58 4.41 -0.58
N TYR A 228 16.18 4.69 0.55
CA TYR A 228 16.33 3.75 1.65
C TYR A 228 16.07 4.45 2.98
N LYS A 229 15.55 3.71 3.94
CA LYS A 229 15.23 4.18 5.29
C LYS A 229 15.77 3.19 6.33
N PHE A 230 15.97 3.65 7.53
CA PHE A 230 16.30 2.79 8.66
C PHE A 230 15.20 1.76 8.89
N THR A 231 15.57 0.52 9.19
CA THR A 231 14.66 -0.63 9.35
C THR A 231 13.65 -0.47 10.48
N PHE A 232 13.89 0.41 11.43
CA PHE A 232 12.95 0.77 12.49
C PHE A 232 11.87 1.77 12.03
N THR A 233 11.97 2.38 10.85
CA THR A 233 10.91 3.22 10.28
C THR A 233 9.69 2.36 9.98
N ALA A 234 8.48 2.84 10.30
CA ALA A 234 7.26 2.16 9.93
C ALA A 234 6.65 2.78 8.67
N MET A 235 6.44 1.97 7.64
CA MET A 235 5.88 2.36 6.35
C MET A 235 4.85 1.35 5.85
N SER A 236 4.08 1.73 4.84
CA SER A 236 3.12 0.82 4.22
C SER A 236 3.81 -0.38 3.57
N VAL A 237 3.09 -1.47 3.48
CA VAL A 237 3.42 -2.66 2.71
C VAL A 237 2.33 -2.89 1.66
N ARG A 238 2.72 -3.32 0.48
CA ARG A 238 1.83 -3.73 -0.59
C ARG A 238 2.38 -5.00 -1.22
N CYS A 239 1.62 -6.08 -1.12
CA CYS A 239 2.12 -7.39 -1.54
C CYS A 239 2.02 -7.60 -3.05
N ILE A 240 2.88 -8.47 -3.55
CA ILE A 240 2.91 -8.98 -4.92
C ILE A 240 2.71 -10.49 -4.88
N LYS A 241 2.01 -11.06 -5.87
CA LYS A 241 1.80 -12.50 -5.98
C LYS A 241 3.11 -13.21 -6.33
N ASP A 242 3.33 -14.36 -5.71
CA ASP A 242 4.43 -15.26 -6.08
C ASP A 242 4.28 -15.73 -7.53
N GLU A 243 5.41 -15.89 -8.24
CA GLU A 243 5.46 -16.40 -9.62
C GLU A 243 5.20 -17.91 -9.71
#